data_6acd87281dd5eabe35f469e0da037dad
#
_entry.id   6acd87281dd5eabe35f469e0da037dad
#
_cell.length_a   1.000
_cell.length_b   1.000
_cell.length_c   1.000
_cell.angle_alpha   90.00
_cell.angle_beta   90.00
_cell.angle_gamma   90.00
#
_symmetry.space_group_name_H-M   'P 1'
#
loop_
_entity.id
_entity.type
_entity.pdbx_description
1 polymer ?
#
loop_
_entity_poly.entity_id
_entity_poly.type
_entity_poly.pdbx_seq_one_letter_code
_entity_poly.pdbx_strand_id
1 'polypeptide(L)'
;MGLEAQLSADQTSLTIKMDDKFDFGKVQDFRNAYIGIPDTVRSIEVDLSETEYMDSSALGMLLNMQKVMKDTVEHYSITHCRPQVLKILTISRFDKKFTIK
;
A
#
# COMPACT_ATOMS: atom_id res chain seq x y z
N MET A 1 0.57 -9.86 15.22
CA MET A 1 -0.42 -9.08 14.48
C MET A 1 0.14 -8.78 13.12
N GLY A 2 -0.61 -8.92 12.12
CA GLY A 2 -0.16 -8.65 10.77
C GLY A 2 -0.94 -7.51 10.15
N LEU A 3 -0.70 -7.30 8.87
CA LEU A 3 -1.51 -6.36 8.12
C LEU A 3 -2.90 -6.97 7.84
N GLU A 4 -3.83 -6.11 7.46
CA GLU A 4 -5.19 -6.50 7.12
C GLU A 4 -5.53 -6.01 5.73
N ALA A 5 -6.21 -6.85 4.96
CA ALA A 5 -6.66 -6.47 3.62
C ALA A 5 -8.17 -6.65 3.55
N GLN A 6 -8.85 -5.65 3.02
CA GLN A 6 -10.31 -5.66 2.95
C GLN A 6 -10.80 -5.09 1.63
N LEU A 7 -11.69 -5.84 0.98
CA LEU A 7 -12.35 -5.38 -0.24
C LEU A 7 -13.60 -4.58 0.12
N SER A 8 -13.92 -3.59 -0.70
CA SER A 8 -15.17 -2.88 -0.57
C SER A 8 -16.35 -3.80 -0.92
N ALA A 9 -17.56 -3.39 -0.54
CA ALA A 9 -18.76 -4.22 -0.78
C ALA A 9 -18.95 -4.53 -2.25
N ASP A 10 -18.64 -3.59 -3.14
CA ASP A 10 -18.80 -3.77 -4.59
C ASP A 10 -17.55 -4.36 -5.25
N GLN A 11 -16.51 -4.67 -4.45
CA GLN A 11 -15.25 -5.26 -4.91
C GLN A 11 -14.50 -4.42 -5.94
N THR A 12 -14.63 -3.10 -5.85
CA THR A 12 -13.90 -2.18 -6.74
C THR A 12 -12.70 -1.53 -6.05
N SER A 13 -12.61 -1.64 -4.71
CA SER A 13 -11.52 -1.05 -3.94
C SER A 13 -10.94 -2.06 -2.97
N LEU A 14 -9.63 -2.02 -2.83
CA LEU A 14 -8.92 -2.82 -1.83
C LEU A 14 -8.22 -1.87 -0.86
N THR A 15 -8.40 -2.08 0.44
CA THR A 15 -7.66 -1.36 1.45
C THR A 15 -6.71 -2.31 2.14
N ILE A 16 -5.43 -1.97 2.17
CA ILE A 16 -4.41 -2.74 2.89
C ILE A 16 -3.96 -1.89 4.05
N LYS A 17 -4.33 -2.31 5.27
CA LYS A 17 -3.94 -1.61 6.48
C LYS A 17 -2.70 -2.28 7.05
N MET A 18 -1.61 -1.53 7.09
CA MET A 18 -0.34 -2.05 7.59
C MET A 18 -0.30 -1.97 9.11
N ASP A 19 0.54 -2.81 9.70
CA ASP A 19 0.76 -2.76 11.14
C ASP A 19 1.91 -1.77 11.46
N ASP A 20 2.51 -1.90 12.63
CA ASP A 20 3.46 -0.89 13.15
C ASP A 20 4.74 -0.74 12.34
N LYS A 21 5.17 -1.81 11.66
CA LYS A 21 6.41 -1.78 10.89
C LYS A 21 6.20 -2.23 9.47
N PHE A 22 6.53 -1.36 8.53
CA PHE A 22 6.47 -1.69 7.12
C PHE A 22 7.91 -1.86 6.63
N ASP A 23 8.43 -3.06 6.78
CA ASP A 23 9.82 -3.38 6.45
C ASP A 23 9.92 -4.67 5.66
N PHE A 24 11.14 -5.13 5.45
CA PHE A 24 11.41 -6.32 4.66
C PHE A 24 10.65 -7.56 5.17
N GLY A 25 10.37 -7.63 6.47
CA GLY A 25 9.63 -8.76 7.02
C GLY A 25 8.20 -8.87 6.53
N LYS A 26 7.68 -7.83 5.88
CA LYS A 26 6.30 -7.81 5.38
C LYS A 26 6.18 -8.18 3.91
N VAL A 27 7.28 -8.52 3.23
CA VAL A 27 7.27 -8.77 1.78
C VAL A 27 6.20 -9.77 1.39
N GLN A 28 6.16 -10.92 2.05
CA GLN A 28 5.23 -11.98 1.68
C GLN A 28 3.79 -11.61 2.01
N ASP A 29 3.56 -11.07 3.21
CA ASP A 29 2.20 -10.73 3.63
C ASP A 29 1.62 -9.61 2.77
N PHE A 30 2.44 -8.61 2.43
CA PHE A 30 2.00 -7.51 1.60
C PHE A 30 1.62 -8.01 0.21
N ARG A 31 2.45 -8.87 -0.37
CA ARG A 31 2.17 -9.43 -1.68
C ARG A 31 0.88 -10.27 -1.65
N ASN A 32 0.70 -11.08 -0.62
CA ASN A 32 -0.50 -11.89 -0.49
C ASN A 32 -1.77 -11.04 -0.37
N ALA A 33 -1.63 -9.81 0.10
CA ALA A 33 -2.78 -8.93 0.28
C ALA A 33 -3.40 -8.49 -1.06
N TYR A 34 -2.61 -8.37 -2.12
CA TYR A 34 -3.14 -7.90 -3.41
C TYR A 34 -3.11 -8.96 -4.51
N ILE A 35 -2.40 -10.06 -4.31
CA ILE A 35 -2.37 -11.15 -5.30
C ILE A 35 -3.70 -11.90 -5.22
N GLY A 36 -4.28 -12.20 -6.36
CA GLY A 36 -5.51 -13.00 -6.41
C GLY A 36 -6.79 -12.26 -6.11
N ILE A 37 -6.74 -10.93 -6.01
CA ILE A 37 -7.97 -10.14 -5.82
C ILE A 37 -8.78 -10.14 -7.11
N PRO A 38 -10.10 -9.88 -7.03
CA PRO A 38 -10.93 -9.82 -8.22
C PRO A 38 -10.45 -8.77 -9.22
N ASP A 39 -10.61 -9.04 -10.50
CA ASP A 39 -10.22 -8.08 -11.53
C ASP A 39 -11.20 -6.90 -11.66
N THR A 40 -12.22 -6.86 -10.81
CA THR A 40 -13.11 -5.70 -10.66
C THR A 40 -12.44 -4.58 -9.85
N VAL A 41 -11.38 -4.87 -9.10
CA VAL A 41 -10.72 -3.86 -8.28
C VAL A 41 -10.01 -2.84 -9.17
N ARG A 42 -10.33 -1.55 -8.96
CA ARG A 42 -9.76 -0.45 -9.73
C ARG A 42 -8.92 0.49 -8.89
N SER A 43 -9.01 0.39 -7.57
CA SER A 43 -8.20 1.23 -6.68
C SER A 43 -7.68 0.43 -5.50
N ILE A 44 -6.46 0.76 -5.08
CA ILE A 44 -5.83 0.18 -3.90
C ILE A 44 -5.41 1.32 -2.99
N GLU A 45 -5.82 1.23 -1.74
CA GLU A 45 -5.43 2.17 -0.70
C GLU A 45 -4.54 1.44 0.31
N VAL A 46 -3.37 2.02 0.60
CA VAL A 46 -2.49 1.51 1.65
C VAL A 46 -2.64 2.45 2.85
N ASP A 47 -3.22 1.94 3.93
CA ASP A 47 -3.50 2.72 5.13
C ASP A 47 -2.34 2.53 6.11
N LEU A 48 -1.65 3.61 6.41
CA LEU A 48 -0.48 3.62 7.28
C LEU A 48 -0.75 4.24 8.65
N SER A 49 -2.02 4.26 9.08
CA SER A 49 -2.38 4.90 10.34
C SER A 49 -1.67 4.28 11.54
N GLU A 50 -1.37 3.00 11.51
CA GLU A 50 -0.69 2.31 12.60
C GLU A 50 0.80 2.15 12.38
N THR A 51 1.31 2.60 11.24
CA THR A 51 2.70 2.37 10.87
C THR A 51 3.59 3.46 11.47
N GLU A 52 4.51 3.04 12.33
CA GLU A 52 5.46 3.94 12.99
C GLU A 52 6.82 3.91 12.33
N TYR A 53 7.13 2.86 11.59
CA TYR A 53 8.44 2.65 10.98
C TYR A 53 8.28 2.16 9.55
N MET A 54 9.10 2.71 8.67
CA MET A 54 9.15 2.30 7.27
C MET A 54 10.59 2.43 6.80
N ASP A 55 11.06 1.44 6.02
CA ASP A 55 12.39 1.51 5.43
C ASP A 55 12.30 1.46 3.90
N SER A 56 13.47 1.42 3.25
CA SER A 56 13.51 1.45 1.79
C SER A 56 12.90 0.20 1.15
N SER A 57 12.86 -0.92 1.87
CA SER A 57 12.22 -2.12 1.30
C SER A 57 10.71 -1.93 1.15
N ALA A 58 10.09 -1.13 2.03
CA ALA A 58 8.67 -0.80 1.88
C ALA A 58 8.42 -0.05 0.57
N LEU A 59 9.31 0.89 0.24
CA LEU A 59 9.19 1.64 -1.01
C LEU A 59 9.22 0.70 -2.21
N GLY A 60 10.12 -0.27 -2.18
CA GLY A 60 10.20 -1.27 -3.24
C GLY A 60 8.95 -2.13 -3.34
N MET A 61 8.37 -2.50 -2.20
CA MET A 61 7.14 -3.29 -2.19
C MET A 61 5.97 -2.51 -2.78
N LEU A 62 5.87 -1.22 -2.47
CA LEU A 62 4.81 -0.37 -3.02
C LEU A 62 4.95 -0.23 -4.53
N LEU A 63 6.17 -0.01 -5.02
CA LEU A 63 6.41 0.10 -6.46
C LEU A 63 6.13 -1.22 -7.18
N ASN A 64 6.50 -2.33 -6.57
CA ASN A 64 6.24 -3.63 -7.15
C ASN A 64 4.73 -3.91 -7.25
N MET A 65 3.97 -3.54 -6.24
CA MET A 65 2.52 -3.68 -6.27
C MET A 65 1.94 -2.91 -7.46
N GLN A 66 2.36 -1.66 -7.64
CA GLN A 66 1.89 -0.83 -8.73
C GLN A 66 2.22 -1.47 -10.09
N LYS A 67 3.44 -1.99 -10.20
CA LYS A 67 3.88 -2.63 -11.43
C LYS A 67 3.08 -3.89 -11.75
N VAL A 68 2.85 -4.71 -10.74
CA VAL A 68 2.13 -5.99 -10.92
C VAL A 68 0.66 -5.76 -11.27
N MET A 69 0.05 -4.75 -10.67
CA MET A 69 -1.40 -4.53 -10.78
C MET A 69 -1.78 -3.49 -11.85
N LYS A 70 -0.84 -2.99 -12.62
CA LYS A 70 -1.07 -1.86 -13.52
C LYS A 70 -2.14 -2.11 -14.58
N ASP A 71 -2.36 -3.36 -14.96
CA ASP A 71 -3.32 -3.67 -16.04
C ASP A 71 -4.77 -3.61 -15.56
N THR A 72 -5.01 -3.73 -14.26
CA THR A 72 -6.37 -3.74 -13.72
C THR A 72 -6.64 -2.60 -12.76
N VAL A 73 -5.66 -2.20 -11.96
CA VAL A 73 -5.84 -1.16 -10.94
C VAL A 73 -5.36 0.18 -11.49
N GLU A 74 -6.24 1.18 -11.42
CA GLU A 74 -5.99 2.50 -12.01
C GLU A 74 -5.55 3.53 -11.00
N HIS A 75 -5.95 3.37 -9.73
CA HIS A 75 -5.69 4.37 -8.70
C HIS A 75 -5.00 3.73 -7.51
N TYR A 76 -3.95 4.39 -7.05
CA TYR A 76 -3.17 3.93 -5.90
C TYR A 76 -3.06 5.10 -4.93
N SER A 77 -3.43 4.88 -3.66
CA SER A 77 -3.33 5.91 -2.64
C SER A 77 -2.64 5.37 -1.40
N ILE A 78 -1.99 6.28 -0.68
CA ILE A 78 -1.39 6.00 0.61
C ILE A 78 -2.01 6.99 1.58
N THR A 79 -2.61 6.49 2.65
CA THR A 79 -3.42 7.31 3.53
C THR A 79 -2.97 7.24 4.97
N HIS A 80 -3.32 8.27 5.74
CA HIS A 80 -3.14 8.30 7.19
C HIS A 80 -1.68 8.18 7.62
N CYS A 81 -0.77 8.75 6.83
CA CYS A 81 0.65 8.69 7.14
C CYS A 81 0.98 9.47 8.40
N ARG A 82 1.76 8.87 9.29
CA ARG A 82 2.36 9.62 10.39
C ARG A 82 3.45 10.53 9.83
N PRO A 83 3.79 11.63 10.53
CA PRO A 83 4.75 12.60 9.99
C PRO A 83 6.09 12.00 9.55
N GLN A 84 6.65 11.08 10.33
CA GLN A 84 7.93 10.47 9.99
C GLN A 84 7.85 9.60 8.75
N VAL A 85 6.71 8.94 8.54
CA VAL A 85 6.48 8.09 7.37
C VAL A 85 6.21 8.96 6.15
N LEU A 86 5.42 10.00 6.31
CA LEU A 86 5.13 10.94 5.23
C LEU A 86 6.42 11.58 4.71
N LYS A 87 7.34 11.89 5.60
CA LYS A 87 8.61 12.50 5.22
C LYS A 87 9.40 11.57 4.29
N ILE A 88 9.45 10.28 4.61
CA ILE A 88 10.15 9.30 3.78
C ILE A 88 9.53 9.23 2.38
N LEU A 89 8.20 9.19 2.32
CA LEU A 89 7.49 9.10 1.04
C LEU A 89 7.70 10.36 0.20
N THR A 90 7.69 11.52 0.84
CA THR A 90 7.87 12.80 0.15
C THR A 90 9.29 12.95 -0.39
N ILE A 91 10.29 12.61 0.42
CA ILE A 91 11.69 12.66 -0.01
C ILE A 91 11.93 11.72 -1.18
N SER A 92 11.27 10.57 -1.18
CA SER A 92 11.40 9.57 -2.24
C SER A 92 10.52 9.88 -3.45
N ARG A 93 9.80 10.99 -3.43
CA ARG A 93 8.94 11.47 -4.51
C ARG A 93 7.81 10.51 -4.85
N PHE A 94 7.31 9.81 -3.83
CA PHE A 94 6.20 8.88 -4.03
C PHE A 94 4.89 9.60 -4.34
N ASP A 95 4.79 10.89 -4.00
CA ASP A 95 3.63 11.70 -4.36
C ASP A 95 3.46 11.85 -5.89
N LYS A 96 4.49 11.50 -6.66
CA LYS A 96 4.41 11.49 -8.12
C LYS A 96 3.80 10.19 -8.66
N LYS A 97 3.80 9.14 -7.87
CA LYS A 97 3.33 7.80 -8.29
C LYS A 97 2.08 7.35 -7.55
N PHE A 98 1.88 7.85 -6.35
CA PHE A 98 0.74 7.50 -5.49
C PHE A 98 0.06 8.78 -5.05
N THR A 99 -1.26 8.71 -4.87
CA THR A 99 -1.98 9.81 -4.23
C THR A 99 -1.76 9.68 -2.73
N ILE A 100 -1.11 10.66 -2.13
CA ILE A 100 -0.83 10.63 -0.68
C ILE A 100 -1.80 11.59 0.00
N LYS A 101 -2.56 11.04 0.95
CA LYS A 101 -3.59 11.81 1.64
C LYS A 101 -3.33 11.92 3.12
#